data_ead2f64bc96d767a47fc73cfb02b6f3a
#
_entry.id   ead2f64bc96d767a47fc73cfb02b6f3a
#
_cell.length_a   1.000
_cell.length_b   1.000
_cell.length_c   1.000
_cell.angle_alpha   90.00
_cell.angle_beta   90.00
_cell.angle_gamma   90.00
#
_symmetry.space_group_name_H-M   'P 1'
#
loop_
_entity.id
_entity.type
_entity.pdbx_description
1 polymer ?
#
loop_
_entity_poly.entity_id
_entity_poly.type
_entity_poly.pdbx_seq_one_letter_code
_entity_poly.pdbx_strand_id
1 'polypeptide(L)'
;MKYYLIVGEASGDLHASRLMRSLKKYDELAEFRFFGGDLMAAEGGTRVKHYKELAYMGFVPVLLHLGTIFSNMKRCKEDIVAWKPDVVILVDYPGFNLNIAKFLKKNTLIPVYYYISPKIWAWKEWRIKSIKRDVSEMFSILPFEVPFYEQKHKYPVHYVGNPTAQEVAEFRAGYHQTHEEFCRENNLDSRKPIVALLAGSRLQEIKDNLPAMIEVAERFEDYQMVLAGAPSIEDEYYDKFLEGTPVRVVKNKTYQLLSHTTAALVTSGTATLETALFNVPQVVCYETPLPKLIRFAFNHVLKVDYISLVNLVANKEVVPEMFADKFTIDGISNELYKIMPGQPARERMLAEYQEVLRELGSKVAPDEAASIMVDLLRKHRAELIRLAKERAEAVAKAAAKAAELARVKAEQEAAIARQKAEEAERVSQQEINEP
;
A
#
# COMPACT_ATOMS: atom_id res chain seq x y z
N MET A 1 -21.41 -6.83 1.41
CA MET A 1 -20.55 -7.38 0.31
C MET A 1 -19.42 -8.21 0.90
N LYS A 2 -18.78 -9.07 0.10
CA LYS A 2 -17.67 -9.94 0.49
C LYS A 2 -16.33 -9.35 0.06
N TYR A 3 -15.47 -9.05 1.00
CA TYR A 3 -14.16 -8.44 0.79
C TYR A 3 -13.04 -9.42 1.13
N TYR A 4 -12.16 -9.69 0.18
CA TYR A 4 -10.97 -10.50 0.42
C TYR A 4 -9.73 -9.62 0.45
N LEU A 5 -9.04 -9.54 1.60
CA LEU A 5 -7.88 -8.65 1.77
C LEU A 5 -6.57 -9.47 1.86
N ILE A 6 -5.49 -8.93 1.30
CA ILE A 6 -4.18 -9.57 1.34
C ILE A 6 -3.12 -8.54 1.76
N VAL A 7 -2.48 -8.82 2.91
CA VAL A 7 -1.34 -8.05 3.42
C VAL A 7 -0.15 -8.98 3.64
N GLY A 8 1.05 -8.46 3.58
CA GLY A 8 2.29 -9.24 3.71
C GLY A 8 3.16 -8.87 4.92
N GLU A 9 2.81 -7.82 5.67
CA GLU A 9 3.62 -7.34 6.78
C GLU A 9 2.78 -6.59 7.83
N ALA A 10 3.41 -6.22 8.96
CA ALA A 10 2.73 -5.59 10.10
C ALA A 10 2.10 -4.23 9.75
N SER A 11 2.77 -3.40 8.94
CA SER A 11 2.24 -2.12 8.48
C SER A 11 0.99 -2.31 7.62
N GLY A 12 1.00 -3.33 6.74
CA GLY A 12 -0.17 -3.71 5.95
C GLY A 12 -1.34 -4.16 6.83
N ASP A 13 -1.09 -4.94 7.89
CA ASP A 13 -2.12 -5.36 8.85
C ASP A 13 -2.78 -4.17 9.55
N LEU A 14 -1.98 -3.18 9.98
CA LEU A 14 -2.47 -1.95 10.59
C LEU A 14 -3.36 -1.15 9.62
N HIS A 15 -2.88 -0.90 8.41
CA HIS A 15 -3.65 -0.12 7.44
C HIS A 15 -4.89 -0.86 6.95
N ALA A 16 -4.81 -2.17 6.75
CA ALA A 16 -5.96 -2.99 6.34
C ALA A 16 -7.03 -3.10 7.45
N SER A 17 -6.63 -3.21 8.72
CA SER A 17 -7.59 -3.24 9.84
C SER A 17 -8.40 -1.94 9.92
N ARG A 18 -7.74 -0.79 9.73
CA ARG A 18 -8.43 0.52 9.68
C ARG A 18 -9.36 0.63 8.47
N LEU A 19 -8.93 0.12 7.31
CA LEU A 19 -9.76 0.05 6.11
C LEU A 19 -10.99 -0.84 6.34
N MET A 20 -10.83 -2.01 6.97
CA MET A 20 -11.95 -2.90 7.33
C MET A 20 -12.97 -2.22 8.25
N ARG A 21 -12.48 -1.48 9.25
CA ARG A 21 -13.34 -0.67 10.13
C ARG A 21 -14.12 0.38 9.34
N SER A 22 -13.47 1.05 8.41
CA SER A 22 -14.12 2.06 7.57
C SER A 22 -15.08 1.45 6.56
N LEU A 23 -14.78 0.30 5.96
CA LEU A 23 -15.69 -0.41 5.07
C LEU A 23 -17.00 -0.77 5.77
N LYS A 24 -16.97 -1.15 7.05
CA LYS A 24 -18.19 -1.42 7.84
C LYS A 24 -19.08 -0.19 8.03
N LYS A 25 -18.54 1.03 7.98
CA LYS A 25 -19.35 2.27 8.03
C LYS A 25 -20.20 2.47 6.76
N TYR A 26 -19.72 2.02 5.60
CA TYR A 26 -20.37 2.20 4.32
C TYR A 26 -21.11 0.94 3.81
N ASP A 27 -20.80 -0.22 4.41
CA ASP A 27 -21.43 -1.52 4.13
C ASP A 27 -21.62 -2.31 5.43
N GLU A 28 -22.79 -2.13 6.05
CA GLU A 28 -23.13 -2.77 7.35
C GLU A 28 -23.09 -4.32 7.29
N LEU A 29 -23.29 -4.89 6.11
CA LEU A 29 -23.25 -6.33 5.86
C LEU A 29 -21.91 -6.81 5.29
N ALA A 30 -20.82 -6.06 5.54
CA ALA A 30 -19.50 -6.42 5.07
C ALA A 30 -19.02 -7.75 5.69
N GLU A 31 -18.68 -8.70 4.84
CA GLU A 31 -18.03 -9.95 5.22
C GLU A 31 -16.56 -9.91 4.80
N PHE A 32 -15.68 -10.30 5.70
CA PHE A 32 -14.23 -10.26 5.48
C PHE A 32 -13.60 -11.64 5.53
N ARG A 33 -12.71 -11.90 4.57
CA ARG A 33 -11.79 -13.03 4.57
C ARG A 33 -10.42 -12.54 4.16
N PHE A 34 -9.33 -13.00 4.81
CA PHE A 34 -8.07 -12.32 4.59
C PHE A 34 -6.83 -13.16 4.91
N PHE A 35 -5.73 -12.80 4.25
CA PHE A 35 -4.37 -13.05 4.64
C PHE A 35 -3.89 -11.81 5.39
N GLY A 36 -3.65 -11.90 6.71
CA GLY A 36 -3.38 -10.73 7.55
C GLY A 36 -2.95 -11.12 8.96
N GLY A 37 -2.95 -10.16 9.86
CA GLY A 37 -2.49 -10.33 11.23
C GLY A 37 -3.60 -10.22 12.28
N ASP A 38 -3.17 -9.87 13.49
CA ASP A 38 -4.04 -9.83 14.66
C ASP A 38 -4.91 -8.56 14.70
N LEU A 39 -4.44 -7.44 14.12
CA LEU A 39 -5.23 -6.22 14.04
C LEU A 39 -6.42 -6.37 13.09
N MET A 40 -6.24 -7.02 11.94
CA MET A 40 -7.34 -7.36 11.05
C MET A 40 -8.30 -8.36 11.70
N ALA A 41 -7.77 -9.37 12.43
CA ALA A 41 -8.59 -10.34 13.13
C ALA A 41 -9.46 -9.70 14.21
N ALA A 42 -8.97 -8.68 14.89
CA ALA A 42 -9.74 -7.90 15.88
C ALA A 42 -10.92 -7.14 15.25
N GLU A 43 -10.83 -6.79 13.95
CA GLU A 43 -11.96 -6.20 13.23
C GLU A 43 -13.01 -7.23 12.78
N GLY A 44 -12.76 -8.52 12.98
CA GLY A 44 -13.68 -9.61 12.61
C GLY A 44 -13.37 -10.22 11.23
N GLY A 45 -14.20 -11.21 10.84
CA GLY A 45 -14.00 -11.97 9.61
C GLY A 45 -13.14 -13.23 9.81
N THR A 46 -12.74 -13.86 8.71
CA THR A 46 -11.97 -15.12 8.73
C THR A 46 -10.55 -14.91 8.28
N ARG A 47 -9.60 -15.08 9.19
CA ARG A 47 -8.17 -15.14 8.84
C ARG A 47 -7.81 -16.50 8.26
N VAL A 48 -7.44 -16.53 7.00
CA VAL A 48 -7.00 -17.74 6.28
C VAL A 48 -5.55 -18.07 6.61
N LYS A 49 -4.72 -17.04 6.72
CA LYS A 49 -3.30 -17.18 7.05
C LYS A 49 -2.74 -15.91 7.69
N HIS A 50 -1.82 -16.09 8.65
CA HIS A 50 -1.13 -14.98 9.28
C HIS A 50 0.01 -14.47 8.39
N TYR A 51 0.19 -13.12 8.27
CA TYR A 51 1.23 -12.54 7.41
C TYR A 51 2.66 -12.96 7.80
N LYS A 52 2.91 -13.25 9.07
CA LYS A 52 4.22 -13.78 9.54
C LYS A 52 4.63 -15.07 8.84
N GLU A 53 3.67 -15.86 8.36
CA GLU A 53 3.90 -17.06 7.60
C GLU A 53 4.08 -16.80 6.08
N LEU A 54 3.91 -15.54 5.63
CA LEU A 54 4.11 -15.10 4.25
C LEU A 54 5.43 -14.35 4.05
N ALA A 55 5.87 -13.66 5.11
CA ALA A 55 6.95 -12.70 5.06
C ALA A 55 8.31 -13.38 5.18
N TYR A 56 8.92 -13.65 4.05
CA TYR A 56 10.35 -13.89 3.95
C TYR A 56 10.97 -12.65 3.30
N MET A 57 11.67 -11.82 4.09
CA MET A 57 12.36 -10.63 3.60
C MET A 57 13.85 -10.90 3.40
N GLY A 58 14.41 -10.35 2.30
CA GLY A 58 15.80 -10.55 1.93
C GLY A 58 16.00 -11.64 0.87
N PHE A 59 17.11 -11.55 0.13
CA PHE A 59 17.38 -12.43 -1.00
C PHE A 59 17.57 -13.91 -0.58
N VAL A 60 18.35 -14.14 0.47
CA VAL A 60 18.68 -15.49 0.96
C VAL A 60 17.45 -16.18 1.60
N PRO A 61 16.69 -15.54 2.53
CA PRO A 61 15.48 -16.15 3.08
C PRO A 61 14.42 -16.45 2.00
N VAL A 62 14.25 -15.59 1.01
CA VAL A 62 13.33 -15.83 -0.11
C VAL A 62 13.72 -17.07 -0.91
N LEU A 63 15.02 -17.24 -1.23
CA LEU A 63 15.50 -18.42 -1.96
C LEU A 63 15.28 -19.73 -1.16
N LEU A 64 15.52 -19.72 0.15
CA LEU A 64 15.37 -20.89 1.01
C LEU A 64 13.89 -21.31 1.19
N HIS A 65 12.94 -20.37 1.04
CA HIS A 65 11.52 -20.58 1.29
C HIS A 65 10.62 -20.49 0.06
N LEU A 66 11.19 -20.59 -1.15
CA LEU A 66 10.42 -20.53 -2.41
C LEU A 66 9.23 -21.51 -2.43
N GLY A 67 9.41 -22.73 -1.96
CA GLY A 67 8.34 -23.73 -1.86
C GLY A 67 7.17 -23.27 -1.00
N THR A 68 7.44 -22.66 0.14
CA THR A 68 6.42 -22.10 1.05
C THR A 68 5.70 -20.93 0.41
N ILE A 69 6.42 -20.03 -0.28
CA ILE A 69 5.83 -18.89 -0.99
C ILE A 69 4.87 -19.39 -2.09
N PHE A 70 5.27 -20.37 -2.89
CA PHE A 70 4.40 -20.95 -3.92
C PHE A 70 3.20 -21.68 -3.34
N SER A 71 3.35 -22.43 -2.24
CA SER A 71 2.26 -23.09 -1.53
C SER A 71 1.25 -22.06 -0.99
N ASN A 72 1.72 -21.00 -0.37
CA ASN A 72 0.88 -19.91 0.13
C ASN A 72 0.12 -19.22 -1.00
N MET A 73 0.78 -18.96 -2.14
CA MET A 73 0.15 -18.36 -3.31
C MET A 73 -0.93 -19.28 -3.91
N LYS A 74 -0.68 -20.58 -3.99
CA LYS A 74 -1.66 -21.57 -4.45
C LYS A 74 -2.88 -21.58 -3.53
N ARG A 75 -2.67 -21.72 -2.22
CA ARG A 75 -3.74 -21.69 -1.22
C ARG A 75 -4.58 -20.41 -1.29
N CYS A 76 -3.93 -19.24 -1.44
CA CYS A 76 -4.61 -17.98 -1.58
C CYS A 76 -5.55 -17.94 -2.81
N LYS A 77 -5.06 -18.39 -3.95
CA LYS A 77 -5.84 -18.47 -5.21
C LYS A 77 -7.04 -19.40 -5.08
N GLU A 78 -6.83 -20.59 -4.55
CA GLU A 78 -7.89 -21.61 -4.33
C GLU A 78 -8.96 -21.08 -3.37
N ASP A 79 -8.55 -20.45 -2.29
CA ASP A 79 -9.45 -19.89 -1.29
C ASP A 79 -10.31 -18.74 -1.83
N ILE A 80 -9.72 -17.81 -2.59
CA ILE A 80 -10.45 -16.73 -3.25
C ILE A 80 -11.51 -17.29 -4.21
N VAL A 81 -11.13 -18.24 -5.06
CA VAL A 81 -12.05 -18.84 -6.04
C VAL A 81 -13.19 -19.59 -5.35
N ALA A 82 -12.91 -20.30 -4.26
CA ALA A 82 -13.91 -21.02 -3.49
C ALA A 82 -14.89 -20.10 -2.77
N TRP A 83 -14.38 -19.02 -2.16
CA TRP A 83 -15.22 -18.09 -1.38
C TRP A 83 -16.00 -17.08 -2.24
N LYS A 84 -15.54 -16.80 -3.46
CA LYS A 84 -16.17 -15.90 -4.45
C LYS A 84 -16.47 -14.52 -3.87
N PRO A 85 -15.43 -13.73 -3.50
CA PRO A 85 -15.62 -12.37 -3.01
C PRO A 85 -16.16 -11.44 -4.10
N ASP A 86 -16.81 -10.33 -3.69
CA ASP A 86 -17.20 -9.25 -4.58
C ASP A 86 -15.99 -8.43 -5.05
N VAL A 87 -14.90 -8.42 -4.26
CA VAL A 87 -13.64 -7.73 -4.57
C VAL A 87 -12.47 -8.38 -3.85
N VAL A 88 -11.28 -8.33 -4.45
CA VAL A 88 -10.01 -8.61 -3.79
C VAL A 88 -9.24 -7.29 -3.60
N ILE A 89 -8.92 -6.96 -2.36
CA ILE A 89 -8.16 -5.77 -1.99
C ILE A 89 -6.73 -6.18 -1.64
N LEU A 90 -5.78 -5.74 -2.44
CA LEU A 90 -4.35 -5.97 -2.27
C LEU A 90 -3.74 -4.78 -1.55
N VAL A 91 -3.03 -5.00 -0.45
CA VAL A 91 -2.42 -3.93 0.33
C VAL A 91 -0.90 -4.03 0.24
N ASP A 92 -0.24 -3.04 -0.38
CA ASP A 92 1.21 -3.05 -0.63
C ASP A 92 1.73 -4.44 -1.10
N TYR A 93 2.88 -4.93 -0.62
CA TYR A 93 3.44 -6.28 -0.83
C TYR A 93 3.44 -6.75 -2.30
N PRO A 94 4.04 -5.96 -3.23
CA PRO A 94 3.84 -6.13 -4.67
C PRO A 94 4.40 -7.43 -5.24
N GLY A 95 5.37 -8.07 -4.60
CA GLY A 95 5.94 -9.32 -5.04
C GLY A 95 4.93 -10.47 -5.10
N PHE A 96 4.07 -10.58 -4.11
CA PHE A 96 3.00 -11.56 -4.00
C PHE A 96 1.71 -11.05 -4.67
N ASN A 97 1.31 -9.83 -4.33
CA ASN A 97 0.02 -9.26 -4.69
C ASN A 97 -0.18 -9.11 -6.21
N LEU A 98 0.83 -8.67 -6.96
CA LEU A 98 0.72 -8.57 -8.43
C LEU A 98 0.58 -9.94 -9.12
N ASN A 99 1.08 -11.03 -8.53
CA ASN A 99 0.85 -12.38 -9.03
C ASN A 99 -0.59 -12.87 -8.77
N ILE A 100 -1.18 -12.48 -7.65
CA ILE A 100 -2.61 -12.74 -7.38
C ILE A 100 -3.47 -11.92 -8.34
N ALA A 101 -3.19 -10.62 -8.54
CA ALA A 101 -3.90 -9.79 -9.52
C ALA A 101 -3.91 -10.40 -10.92
N LYS A 102 -2.72 -10.82 -11.40
CA LYS A 102 -2.59 -11.50 -12.70
C LYS A 102 -3.43 -12.77 -12.81
N PHE A 103 -3.46 -13.58 -11.75
CA PHE A 103 -4.27 -14.81 -11.73
C PHE A 103 -5.76 -14.49 -11.80
N LEU A 104 -6.24 -13.55 -10.99
CA LEU A 104 -7.65 -13.15 -10.92
C LEU A 104 -8.13 -12.57 -12.24
N LYS A 105 -7.35 -11.69 -12.86
CA LYS A 105 -7.68 -11.09 -14.17
C LYS A 105 -7.82 -12.14 -15.27
N LYS A 106 -7.00 -13.21 -15.21
CA LYS A 106 -7.04 -14.27 -16.24
C LYS A 106 -8.19 -15.26 -16.04
N ASN A 107 -8.56 -15.56 -14.79
CA ASN A 107 -9.39 -16.71 -14.46
C ASN A 107 -10.74 -16.36 -13.83
N THR A 108 -11.00 -15.09 -13.52
CA THR A 108 -12.22 -14.64 -12.83
C THR A 108 -12.70 -13.30 -13.38
N LEU A 109 -13.90 -12.89 -12.97
CA LEU A 109 -14.42 -11.53 -13.18
C LEU A 109 -14.35 -10.67 -11.91
N ILE A 110 -13.70 -11.17 -10.84
CA ILE A 110 -13.58 -10.48 -9.56
C ILE A 110 -12.68 -9.25 -9.75
N PRO A 111 -13.15 -8.04 -9.45
CA PRO A 111 -12.34 -6.84 -9.52
C PRO A 111 -11.22 -6.87 -8.49
N VAL A 112 -10.06 -6.32 -8.87
CA VAL A 112 -8.88 -6.20 -8.02
C VAL A 112 -8.63 -4.75 -7.69
N TYR A 113 -8.74 -4.38 -6.42
CA TYR A 113 -8.41 -3.08 -5.90
C TYR A 113 -7.04 -3.12 -5.21
N TYR A 114 -6.22 -2.12 -5.46
CA TYR A 114 -4.89 -2.04 -4.85
C TYR A 114 -4.83 -0.83 -3.92
N TYR A 115 -4.74 -1.07 -2.63
CA TYR A 115 -4.64 -0.04 -1.58
C TYR A 115 -3.19 0.08 -1.12
N ILE A 116 -2.68 1.31 -1.05
CA ILE A 116 -1.26 1.64 -0.86
C ILE A 116 -0.43 1.14 -2.04
N SER A 117 -0.28 2.00 -3.03
CA SER A 117 0.36 1.70 -4.31
C SER A 117 1.79 1.17 -4.15
N PRO A 118 2.22 0.23 -4.97
CA PRO A 118 3.61 -0.22 -4.93
C PRO A 118 4.56 0.89 -5.40
N LYS A 119 5.67 1.07 -4.70
CA LYS A 119 6.67 2.13 -4.94
C LYS A 119 7.45 1.92 -6.26
N ILE A 120 6.71 1.77 -7.38
CA ILE A 120 7.32 1.54 -8.70
C ILE A 120 8.00 2.79 -9.27
N TRP A 121 7.69 3.96 -8.74
CA TRP A 121 8.32 5.22 -9.08
C TRP A 121 9.81 5.27 -8.65
N ALA A 122 10.16 4.60 -7.55
CA ALA A 122 11.53 4.55 -7.06
C ALA A 122 12.40 3.57 -7.88
N TRP A 123 11.85 2.39 -8.20
CA TRP A 123 12.52 1.33 -8.94
C TRP A 123 11.49 0.36 -9.52
N LYS A 124 11.82 -0.47 -10.48
CA LYS A 124 10.89 -1.42 -11.12
C LYS A 124 9.66 -0.76 -11.78
N GLU A 125 9.84 0.42 -12.36
CA GLU A 125 8.79 1.14 -13.09
C GLU A 125 8.12 0.27 -14.17
N TRP A 126 8.84 -0.73 -14.72
CA TRP A 126 8.29 -1.68 -15.68
C TRP A 126 7.06 -2.45 -15.19
N ARG A 127 6.83 -2.53 -13.85
CA ARG A 127 5.63 -3.13 -13.26
C ARG A 127 4.33 -2.40 -13.63
N ILE A 128 4.40 -1.17 -14.10
CA ILE A 128 3.23 -0.42 -14.56
C ILE A 128 2.44 -1.18 -15.63
N LYS A 129 3.10 -1.96 -16.49
CA LYS A 129 2.44 -2.77 -17.51
C LYS A 129 1.51 -3.83 -16.91
N SER A 130 1.95 -4.49 -15.83
CA SER A 130 1.12 -5.46 -15.11
C SER A 130 0.02 -4.80 -14.29
N ILE A 131 0.29 -3.67 -13.67
CA ILE A 131 -0.71 -2.89 -12.93
C ILE A 131 -1.86 -2.50 -13.87
N LYS A 132 -1.57 -1.86 -15.00
CA LYS A 132 -2.58 -1.46 -15.99
C LYS A 132 -3.44 -2.62 -16.51
N ARG A 133 -2.84 -3.80 -16.64
CA ARG A 133 -3.55 -4.97 -17.15
C ARG A 133 -4.41 -5.66 -16.09
N ASP A 134 -3.89 -5.77 -14.86
CA ASP A 134 -4.37 -6.71 -13.86
C ASP A 134 -5.10 -6.06 -12.68
N VAL A 135 -4.91 -4.76 -12.42
CA VAL A 135 -5.52 -4.01 -11.33
C VAL A 135 -6.67 -3.16 -11.87
N SER A 136 -7.84 -3.27 -11.25
CA SER A 136 -9.03 -2.52 -11.65
C SER A 136 -9.01 -1.08 -11.14
N GLU A 137 -8.67 -0.89 -9.87
CA GLU A 137 -8.63 0.43 -9.21
C GLU A 137 -7.38 0.51 -8.31
N MET A 138 -6.74 1.67 -8.31
CA MET A 138 -5.54 1.95 -7.51
C MET A 138 -5.83 3.08 -6.52
N PHE A 139 -5.50 2.86 -5.24
CA PHE A 139 -5.67 3.83 -4.16
C PHE A 139 -4.30 4.22 -3.62
N SER A 140 -3.90 5.43 -3.92
CA SER A 140 -2.60 6.01 -3.53
C SER A 140 -2.71 6.79 -2.23
N ILE A 141 -1.67 6.74 -1.42
CA ILE A 141 -1.52 7.48 -0.16
C ILE A 141 -0.45 8.57 -0.22
N LEU A 142 0.20 8.75 -1.37
CA LEU A 142 1.24 9.74 -1.59
C LEU A 142 0.85 10.66 -2.76
N PRO A 143 0.78 12.00 -2.55
CA PRO A 143 0.24 12.91 -3.57
C PRO A 143 1.07 12.94 -4.86
N PHE A 144 2.39 12.80 -4.77
CA PHE A 144 3.26 12.78 -5.95
C PHE A 144 3.08 11.53 -6.84
N GLU A 145 2.41 10.49 -6.34
CA GLU A 145 2.07 9.31 -7.16
C GLU A 145 0.97 9.62 -8.18
N VAL A 146 0.10 10.60 -7.92
CA VAL A 146 -0.96 10.99 -8.86
C VAL A 146 -0.38 11.42 -10.21
N PRO A 147 0.48 12.45 -10.31
CA PRO A 147 1.09 12.80 -11.59
C PRO A 147 1.95 11.68 -12.18
N PHE A 148 2.60 10.85 -11.36
CA PHE A 148 3.34 9.69 -11.85
C PHE A 148 2.43 8.69 -12.57
N TYR A 149 1.31 8.31 -11.99
CA TYR A 149 0.39 7.36 -12.61
C TYR A 149 -0.44 7.99 -13.72
N GLU A 150 -1.05 9.16 -13.49
CA GLU A 150 -2.00 9.75 -14.42
C GLU A 150 -1.34 10.49 -15.58
N GLN A 151 -0.38 11.36 -15.28
CA GLN A 151 0.23 12.20 -16.31
C GLN A 151 1.28 11.41 -17.12
N LYS A 152 2.18 10.69 -16.45
CA LYS A 152 3.24 9.94 -17.11
C LYS A 152 2.73 8.63 -17.71
N HIS A 153 1.93 7.89 -16.95
CA HIS A 153 1.52 6.54 -17.36
C HIS A 153 0.09 6.45 -17.89
N LYS A 154 -0.71 7.53 -17.87
CA LYS A 154 -2.11 7.53 -18.32
C LYS A 154 -2.92 6.39 -17.64
N TYR A 155 -2.78 6.26 -16.34
CA TYR A 155 -3.48 5.30 -15.50
C TYR A 155 -4.13 6.04 -14.32
N PRO A 156 -5.47 6.06 -14.23
CA PRO A 156 -6.17 6.80 -13.18
C PRO A 156 -5.90 6.18 -11.81
N VAL A 157 -5.78 7.03 -10.79
CA VAL A 157 -5.61 6.61 -9.40
C VAL A 157 -6.45 7.47 -8.47
N HIS A 158 -6.86 6.90 -7.34
CA HIS A 158 -7.58 7.62 -6.30
C HIS A 158 -6.60 8.03 -5.19
N TYR A 159 -6.30 9.31 -5.08
CA TYR A 159 -5.57 9.80 -3.91
C TYR A 159 -6.52 9.91 -2.72
N VAL A 160 -6.29 9.10 -1.70
CA VAL A 160 -7.20 8.96 -0.56
C VAL A 160 -6.72 9.66 0.72
N GLY A 161 -5.60 10.36 0.66
CA GLY A 161 -4.94 10.95 1.83
C GLY A 161 -3.83 10.05 2.37
N ASN A 162 -3.12 10.54 3.37
CA ASN A 162 -1.97 9.83 3.95
C ASN A 162 -2.30 9.31 5.36
N PRO A 163 -2.26 8.00 5.62
CA PRO A 163 -2.61 7.43 6.92
C PRO A 163 -1.63 7.85 8.03
N THR A 164 -0.35 8.05 7.72
CA THR A 164 0.63 8.52 8.71
C THR A 164 0.31 9.94 9.19
N ALA A 165 -0.14 10.82 8.30
CA ALA A 165 -0.56 12.16 8.67
C ALA A 165 -1.75 12.14 9.65
N GLN A 166 -2.70 11.24 9.42
CA GLN A 166 -3.82 11.03 10.31
C GLN A 166 -3.37 10.48 11.68
N GLU A 167 -2.51 9.45 11.68
CA GLU A 167 -1.99 8.83 12.91
C GLU A 167 -1.28 9.85 13.80
N VAL A 168 -0.42 10.67 13.21
CA VAL A 168 0.29 11.72 13.94
C VAL A 168 -0.67 12.78 14.46
N ALA A 169 -1.67 13.19 13.67
CA ALA A 169 -2.67 14.17 14.11
C ALA A 169 -3.51 13.66 15.28
N GLU A 170 -3.98 12.41 15.20
CA GLU A 170 -4.73 11.74 16.29
C GLU A 170 -3.87 11.62 17.56
N PHE A 171 -2.63 11.20 17.43
CA PHE A 171 -1.71 11.10 18.55
C PHE A 171 -1.49 12.46 19.20
N ARG A 172 -1.17 13.51 18.45
CA ARG A 172 -0.93 14.86 18.97
C ARG A 172 -2.14 15.46 19.67
N ALA A 173 -3.34 15.16 19.20
CA ALA A 173 -4.58 15.62 19.83
C ALA A 173 -4.82 14.97 21.20
N GLY A 174 -4.34 13.74 21.42
CA GLY A 174 -4.51 12.99 22.66
C GLY A 174 -3.31 12.98 23.60
N TYR A 175 -2.16 13.50 23.17
CA TYR A 175 -0.92 13.47 23.96
C TYR A 175 -0.66 14.81 24.68
N HIS A 176 -0.62 14.77 26.02
CA HIS A 176 -0.51 15.97 26.86
C HIS A 176 0.63 15.91 27.88
N GLN A 177 1.50 14.89 27.81
CA GLN A 177 2.64 14.75 28.71
C GLN A 177 3.61 15.92 28.55
N THR A 178 4.07 16.50 29.65
CA THR A 178 5.06 17.59 29.62
C THR A 178 6.47 17.05 29.35
N HIS A 179 7.38 17.94 28.95
CA HIS A 179 8.78 17.58 28.72
C HIS A 179 9.46 17.02 29.98
N GLU A 180 9.21 17.61 31.13
CA GLU A 180 9.73 17.17 32.43
C GLU A 180 9.22 15.78 32.82
N GLU A 181 7.95 15.50 32.59
CA GLU A 181 7.34 14.19 32.86
C GLU A 181 7.94 13.13 31.93
N PHE A 182 8.03 13.44 30.64
CA PHE A 182 8.65 12.53 29.66
C PHE A 182 10.12 12.22 30.02
N CYS A 183 10.91 13.26 30.36
CA CYS A 183 12.30 13.08 30.75
C CYS A 183 12.44 12.24 32.02
N ARG A 184 11.63 12.51 33.04
CA ARG A 184 11.64 11.75 34.30
C ARG A 184 11.31 10.26 34.09
N GLU A 185 10.30 9.96 33.28
CA GLU A 185 9.90 8.57 32.99
C GLU A 185 10.93 7.77 32.18
N ASN A 186 11.74 8.47 31.42
CA ASN A 186 12.71 7.84 30.54
C ASN A 186 14.19 8.03 31.01
N ASN A 187 14.38 8.49 32.26
CA ASN A 187 15.71 8.75 32.85
C ASN A 187 16.59 9.72 32.01
N LEU A 188 15.96 10.78 31.50
CA LEU A 188 16.58 11.85 30.71
C LEU A 188 16.74 13.13 31.57
N ASP A 189 17.68 14.00 31.19
CA ASP A 189 17.84 15.31 31.82
C ASP A 189 16.90 16.34 31.21
N SER A 190 15.91 16.79 31.96
CA SER A 190 14.93 17.78 31.49
C SER A 190 15.51 19.18 31.21
N ARG A 191 16.75 19.45 31.62
CA ARG A 191 17.44 20.71 31.34
C ARG A 191 18.17 20.70 30.00
N LYS A 192 18.42 19.53 29.42
CA LYS A 192 19.08 19.39 28.12
C LYS A 192 18.05 19.17 27.02
N PRO A 193 18.06 19.96 25.94
CA PRO A 193 17.19 19.71 24.79
C PRO A 193 17.55 18.38 24.12
N ILE A 194 16.53 17.73 23.57
CA ILE A 194 16.66 16.40 22.95
C ILE A 194 16.95 16.52 21.45
N VAL A 195 17.93 15.75 20.98
CA VAL A 195 18.07 15.39 19.56
C VAL A 195 17.72 13.91 19.41
N ALA A 196 16.70 13.60 18.60
CA ALA A 196 16.27 12.24 18.39
C ALA A 196 17.11 11.54 17.31
N LEU A 197 17.46 10.28 17.56
CA LEU A 197 18.09 9.40 16.59
C LEU A 197 17.09 8.33 16.16
N LEU A 198 16.66 8.36 14.90
CA LEU A 198 15.78 7.37 14.30
C LEU A 198 16.59 6.52 13.31
N ALA A 199 17.34 5.54 13.86
CA ALA A 199 18.32 4.76 13.09
C ALA A 199 17.72 3.69 12.17
N GLY A 200 16.40 3.57 12.15
CA GLY A 200 15.66 2.59 11.34
C GLY A 200 14.96 1.53 12.16
N SER A 201 14.21 0.67 11.49
CA SER A 201 13.41 -0.41 12.09
C SER A 201 13.90 -1.83 11.72
N ARG A 202 14.98 -1.93 10.96
CA ARG A 202 15.61 -3.18 10.54
C ARG A 202 17.03 -3.27 11.05
N LEU A 203 17.46 -4.49 11.41
CA LEU A 203 18.83 -4.74 11.92
C LEU A 203 19.92 -4.15 11.01
N GLN A 204 19.76 -4.26 9.70
CA GLN A 204 20.73 -3.72 8.74
C GLN A 204 20.75 -2.19 8.74
N GLU A 205 19.60 -1.54 8.76
CA GLU A 205 19.49 -0.07 8.81
C GLU A 205 20.18 0.48 10.06
N ILE A 206 19.92 -0.14 11.21
CA ILE A 206 20.53 0.25 12.50
C ILE A 206 22.05 0.05 12.44
N LYS A 207 22.50 -1.12 11.97
CA LYS A 207 23.93 -1.42 11.84
C LYS A 207 24.66 -0.40 10.97
N ASP A 208 24.03 0.02 9.88
CA ASP A 208 24.68 0.90 8.91
C ASP A 208 24.65 2.37 9.39
N ASN A 209 23.54 2.85 9.97
CA ASN A 209 23.35 4.28 10.25
C ASN A 209 23.70 4.68 11.71
N LEU A 210 23.41 3.82 12.70
CA LEU A 210 23.56 4.18 14.12
C LEU A 210 25.00 4.55 14.53
N PRO A 211 26.06 3.87 14.06
CA PRO A 211 27.43 4.24 14.42
C PRO A 211 27.78 5.69 14.06
N ALA A 212 27.42 6.13 12.85
CA ALA A 212 27.65 7.50 12.42
C ALA A 212 26.82 8.50 13.25
N MET A 213 25.56 8.17 13.58
CA MET A 213 24.70 9.02 14.42
C MET A 213 25.27 9.18 15.83
N ILE A 214 25.89 8.13 16.40
CA ILE A 214 26.57 8.18 17.72
C ILE A 214 27.80 9.09 17.65
N GLU A 215 28.63 8.97 16.63
CA GLU A 215 29.82 9.80 16.46
C GLU A 215 29.46 11.29 16.28
N VAL A 216 28.36 11.57 15.58
CA VAL A 216 27.80 12.93 15.51
C VAL A 216 27.30 13.39 16.88
N ALA A 217 26.68 12.51 17.67
CA ALA A 217 26.17 12.83 19.01
C ALA A 217 27.25 13.36 19.94
N GLU A 218 28.47 12.83 19.87
CA GLU A 218 29.63 13.24 20.69
C GLU A 218 30.07 14.70 20.44
N ARG A 219 29.65 15.30 19.32
CA ARG A 219 29.98 16.69 18.95
C ARG A 219 28.97 17.72 19.48
N PHE A 220 27.83 17.28 20.06
CA PHE A 220 26.73 18.14 20.50
C PHE A 220 26.49 17.99 22.01
N GLU A 221 27.48 18.28 22.86
CA GLU A 221 27.44 18.07 24.30
C GLU A 221 26.35 18.86 25.05
N ASP A 222 25.88 19.97 24.46
CA ASP A 222 24.77 20.79 25.01
C ASP A 222 23.42 20.10 24.86
N TYR A 223 23.34 19.04 24.08
CA TYR A 223 22.13 18.27 23.78
C TYR A 223 22.23 16.87 24.37
N GLN A 224 21.10 16.26 24.65
CA GLN A 224 21.04 14.83 24.93
C GLN A 224 20.55 14.08 23.69
N MET A 225 21.32 13.11 23.26
CA MET A 225 20.96 12.28 22.12
C MET A 225 20.14 11.08 22.58
N VAL A 226 18.95 10.91 22.01
CA VAL A 226 17.99 9.88 22.41
C VAL A 226 17.60 9.04 21.21
N LEU A 227 17.95 7.75 21.27
CA LEU A 227 17.60 6.78 20.23
C LEU A 227 16.16 6.30 20.40
N ALA A 228 15.37 6.41 19.36
CA ALA A 228 14.07 5.78 19.27
C ALA A 228 14.23 4.27 19.01
N GLY A 229 14.10 3.44 20.04
CA GLY A 229 14.18 1.98 19.93
C GLY A 229 12.93 1.40 19.23
N ALA A 230 13.13 0.70 18.12
CA ALA A 230 12.06 0.08 17.37
C ALA A 230 11.46 -1.13 18.12
N PRO A 231 10.11 -1.35 18.08
CA PRO A 231 9.46 -2.42 18.81
C PRO A 231 9.91 -3.84 18.45
N SER A 232 10.39 -4.02 17.23
CA SER A 232 10.82 -5.32 16.69
C SER A 232 12.28 -5.68 16.97
N ILE A 233 13.03 -4.80 17.65
CA ILE A 233 14.46 -4.97 17.89
C ILE A 233 14.68 -5.17 19.38
N GLU A 234 15.43 -6.20 19.71
CA GLU A 234 15.79 -6.52 21.11
C GLU A 234 16.83 -5.53 21.66
N ASP A 235 16.79 -5.30 22.97
CA ASP A 235 17.65 -4.31 23.64
C ASP A 235 19.14 -4.66 23.49
N GLU A 236 19.48 -5.95 23.58
CA GLU A 236 20.84 -6.47 23.44
C GLU A 236 21.45 -6.17 22.06
N TYR A 237 20.62 -5.89 21.06
CA TYR A 237 21.14 -5.49 19.76
C TYR A 237 21.63 -4.04 19.78
N TYR A 238 20.91 -3.16 20.48
CA TYR A 238 21.33 -1.77 20.65
C TYR A 238 22.55 -1.64 21.57
N ASP A 239 22.64 -2.44 22.63
CA ASP A 239 23.74 -2.44 23.59
C ASP A 239 25.11 -2.60 22.92
N LYS A 240 25.15 -3.36 21.81
CA LYS A 240 26.38 -3.54 21.01
C LYS A 240 26.99 -2.24 20.47
N PHE A 241 26.14 -1.22 20.28
CA PHE A 241 26.54 0.07 19.73
C PHE A 241 26.64 1.16 20.81
N LEU A 242 25.89 1.03 21.90
CA LEU A 242 25.65 2.10 22.86
C LEU A 242 26.54 2.00 24.10
N GLU A 243 27.20 0.87 24.35
CA GLU A 243 28.11 0.71 25.48
C GLU A 243 29.20 1.78 25.45
N GLY A 244 29.35 2.55 26.55
CA GLY A 244 30.31 3.64 26.66
C GLY A 244 29.96 4.95 25.97
N THR A 245 28.76 5.05 25.34
CA THR A 245 28.31 6.27 24.66
C THR A 245 27.34 7.10 25.52
N PRO A 246 27.19 8.40 25.25
CA PRO A 246 26.21 9.25 25.94
C PRO A 246 24.77 9.06 25.46
N VAL A 247 24.51 8.23 24.45
CA VAL A 247 23.17 8.04 23.85
C VAL A 247 22.28 7.22 24.78
N ARG A 248 21.04 7.67 24.97
CA ARG A 248 19.99 6.95 25.71
C ARG A 248 18.99 6.34 24.77
N VAL A 249 18.36 5.24 25.16
CA VAL A 249 17.32 4.57 24.34
C VAL A 249 15.95 4.80 24.98
N VAL A 250 14.97 5.18 24.15
CA VAL A 250 13.56 5.20 24.52
C VAL A 250 12.82 4.25 23.57
N LYS A 251 12.29 3.16 24.11
CA LYS A 251 11.71 2.07 23.32
C LYS A 251 10.20 2.20 23.23
N ASN A 252 9.63 1.92 22.05
CA ASN A 252 8.18 1.93 21.80
C ASN A 252 7.48 3.29 22.04
N LYS A 253 8.23 4.38 22.06
CA LYS A 253 7.72 5.73 22.33
C LYS A 253 8.22 6.76 21.30
N THR A 254 8.29 6.38 20.02
CA THR A 254 8.81 7.27 18.96
C THR A 254 8.03 8.56 18.86
N TYR A 255 6.70 8.51 18.91
CA TYR A 255 5.84 9.70 18.83
C TYR A 255 5.94 10.58 20.08
N GLN A 256 6.01 9.97 21.26
CA GLN A 256 6.28 10.69 22.50
C GLN A 256 7.64 11.40 22.44
N LEU A 257 8.69 10.69 21.99
CA LEU A 257 10.02 11.27 21.82
C LEU A 257 10.00 12.45 20.85
N LEU A 258 9.39 12.30 19.67
CA LEU A 258 9.29 13.36 18.67
C LEU A 258 8.53 14.58 19.18
N SER A 259 7.55 14.40 20.08
CA SER A 259 6.82 15.51 20.70
C SER A 259 7.69 16.42 21.58
N HIS A 260 8.84 15.93 22.05
CA HIS A 260 9.77 16.65 22.92
C HIS A 260 11.14 16.92 22.29
N THR A 261 11.28 16.66 20.99
CA THR A 261 12.54 16.70 20.25
C THR A 261 12.78 18.06 19.60
N THR A 262 14.01 18.55 19.74
CA THR A 262 14.47 19.82 19.13
C THR A 262 14.90 19.66 17.68
N ALA A 263 15.64 18.61 17.36
CA ALA A 263 16.07 18.22 16.01
C ALA A 263 16.27 16.71 15.93
N ALA A 264 16.36 16.13 14.75
CA ALA A 264 16.51 14.70 14.58
C ALA A 264 17.51 14.29 13.48
N LEU A 265 18.20 13.17 13.69
CA LEU A 265 18.87 12.41 12.64
C LEU A 265 17.98 11.22 12.29
N VAL A 266 17.58 11.08 11.01
CA VAL A 266 16.52 10.16 10.61
C VAL A 266 16.96 9.29 9.44
N THR A 267 16.92 7.97 9.60
CA THR A 267 17.12 7.06 8.46
C THR A 267 15.99 7.20 7.45
N SER A 268 16.33 7.21 6.16
CA SER A 268 15.35 7.35 5.08
C SER A 268 14.26 6.28 5.16
N GLY A 269 13.00 6.72 5.15
CA GLY A 269 11.81 5.87 5.25
C GLY A 269 10.58 6.69 5.65
N THR A 270 9.54 6.03 6.15
CA THR A 270 8.33 6.70 6.69
C THR A 270 8.65 7.62 7.86
N ALA A 271 9.66 7.31 8.65
CA ALA A 271 10.10 8.11 9.78
C ALA A 271 10.45 9.57 9.40
N THR A 272 10.91 9.81 8.16
CA THR A 272 11.17 11.18 7.70
C THR A 272 9.89 12.01 7.63
N LEU A 273 8.80 11.41 7.14
CA LEU A 273 7.51 12.07 7.09
C LEU A 273 6.92 12.25 8.49
N GLU A 274 6.98 11.22 9.33
CA GLU A 274 6.54 11.31 10.74
C GLU A 274 7.24 12.46 11.46
N THR A 275 8.56 12.57 11.35
CA THR A 275 9.36 13.64 11.96
C THR A 275 8.91 15.02 11.48
N ALA A 276 8.65 15.20 10.19
CA ALA A 276 8.14 16.45 9.65
C ALA A 276 6.73 16.78 10.16
N LEU A 277 5.85 15.76 10.28
CA LEU A 277 4.49 15.90 10.82
C LEU A 277 4.49 16.30 12.31
N PHE A 278 5.51 15.91 13.06
CA PHE A 278 5.75 16.43 14.42
C PHE A 278 6.39 17.83 14.43
N ASN A 279 6.64 18.42 13.28
CA ASN A 279 7.30 19.71 13.13
C ASN A 279 8.72 19.74 13.72
N VAL A 280 9.46 18.64 13.60
CA VAL A 280 10.82 18.47 14.09
C VAL A 280 11.80 18.61 12.93
N PRO A 281 12.70 19.59 12.93
CA PRO A 281 13.77 19.70 11.95
C PRO A 281 14.67 18.48 11.93
N GLN A 282 15.05 18.02 10.73
CA GLN A 282 15.76 16.75 10.58
C GLN A 282 16.85 16.78 9.52
N VAL A 283 17.85 15.93 9.71
CA VAL A 283 18.83 15.52 8.69
C VAL A 283 18.56 14.07 8.35
N VAL A 284 18.35 13.78 7.08
CA VAL A 284 18.14 12.41 6.61
C VAL A 284 19.48 11.72 6.40
N CYS A 285 19.67 10.58 7.05
CA CYS A 285 20.90 9.81 7.04
C CYS A 285 20.64 8.43 6.40
N TYR A 286 21.45 8.05 5.42
CA TYR A 286 21.32 6.74 4.80
C TYR A 286 22.67 6.24 4.29
N GLU A 287 23.33 5.38 5.05
CA GLU A 287 24.56 4.74 4.63
C GLU A 287 24.31 3.72 3.52
N THR A 288 25.17 3.70 2.55
CA THR A 288 25.09 2.78 1.41
C THR A 288 26.43 2.11 1.12
N PRO A 289 26.46 0.81 0.80
CA PRO A 289 27.68 0.19 0.34
C PRO A 289 28.14 0.81 -0.98
N LEU A 290 29.46 0.92 -1.18
CA LEU A 290 30.05 1.48 -2.41
C LEU A 290 29.49 2.87 -2.79
N PRO A 291 29.67 3.90 -1.94
CA PRO A 291 28.94 5.18 -2.03
C PRO A 291 29.08 5.86 -3.40
N LYS A 292 30.25 5.84 -4.03
CA LYS A 292 30.47 6.45 -5.37
C LYS A 292 29.67 5.74 -6.48
N LEU A 293 29.57 4.41 -6.40
CA LEU A 293 28.79 3.62 -7.38
C LEU A 293 27.28 3.84 -7.18
N ILE A 294 26.84 3.89 -5.92
CA ILE A 294 25.42 4.17 -5.61
C ILE A 294 25.06 5.59 -6.03
N ARG A 295 25.93 6.59 -5.83
CA ARG A 295 25.69 7.96 -6.31
C ARG A 295 25.58 8.00 -7.84
N PHE A 296 26.47 7.30 -8.54
CA PHE A 296 26.38 7.18 -9.99
C PHE A 296 25.06 6.53 -10.44
N ALA A 297 24.68 5.42 -9.81
CA ALA A 297 23.42 4.73 -10.10
C ALA A 297 22.20 5.61 -9.79
N PHE A 298 22.22 6.35 -8.70
CA PHE A 298 21.16 7.28 -8.33
C PHE A 298 20.98 8.37 -9.39
N ASN A 299 22.05 8.97 -9.83
CA ASN A 299 22.01 10.06 -10.81
C ASN A 299 21.66 9.61 -12.24
N HIS A 300 21.93 8.35 -12.61
CA HIS A 300 21.84 7.91 -14.01
C HIS A 300 20.84 6.76 -14.24
N VAL A 301 20.49 6.00 -13.22
CA VAL A 301 19.64 4.80 -13.34
C VAL A 301 18.32 4.95 -12.59
N LEU A 302 18.34 5.51 -11.39
CA LEU A 302 17.14 5.79 -10.61
C LEU A 302 16.44 7.04 -11.15
N LYS A 303 15.13 7.02 -11.14
CA LYS A 303 14.29 8.08 -11.72
C LYS A 303 13.64 8.94 -10.64
N VAL A 304 14.32 9.08 -9.52
CA VAL A 304 13.87 9.89 -8.38
C VAL A 304 14.97 10.86 -7.99
N ASP A 305 14.59 12.08 -7.66
CA ASP A 305 15.53 13.13 -7.28
C ASP A 305 15.87 13.08 -5.79
N TYR A 306 15.02 12.43 -4.98
CA TYR A 306 15.10 12.39 -3.52
C TYR A 306 14.90 10.99 -2.97
N ILE A 307 15.43 10.75 -1.75
CA ILE A 307 15.27 9.48 -1.03
C ILE A 307 14.28 9.57 0.14
N SER A 308 14.00 10.76 0.67
CA SER A 308 13.06 10.96 1.78
C SER A 308 11.65 11.25 1.29
N LEU A 309 10.64 10.78 2.03
CA LEU A 309 9.25 11.07 1.70
C LEU A 309 8.92 12.55 1.80
N VAL A 310 9.57 13.30 2.68
CA VAL A 310 9.38 14.75 2.81
C VAL A 310 9.72 15.47 1.51
N ASN A 311 10.92 15.23 0.98
CA ASN A 311 11.38 15.85 -0.26
C ASN A 311 10.58 15.38 -1.48
N LEU A 312 10.21 14.09 -1.52
CA LEU A 312 9.36 13.53 -2.57
C LEU A 312 7.96 14.15 -2.59
N VAL A 313 7.34 14.36 -1.41
CA VAL A 313 6.02 15.01 -1.32
C VAL A 313 6.11 16.47 -1.73
N ALA A 314 7.14 17.18 -1.28
CA ALA A 314 7.36 18.58 -1.63
C ALA A 314 7.87 18.79 -3.07
N ASN A 315 8.37 17.72 -3.71
CA ASN A 315 9.09 17.78 -4.99
C ASN A 315 10.23 18.81 -5.01
N LYS A 316 10.89 19.00 -3.86
CA LYS A 316 12.05 19.86 -3.65
C LYS A 316 12.84 19.42 -2.42
N GLU A 317 14.08 19.90 -2.27
CA GLU A 317 14.89 19.67 -1.08
C GLU A 317 14.38 20.53 0.09
N VAL A 318 13.56 19.95 0.96
CA VAL A 318 13.09 20.55 2.22
C VAL A 318 14.02 20.17 3.36
N VAL A 319 14.50 18.93 3.35
CA VAL A 319 15.41 18.36 4.34
C VAL A 319 16.71 17.90 3.67
N PRO A 320 17.89 18.14 4.25
CA PRO A 320 19.16 17.65 3.71
C PRO A 320 19.21 16.13 3.73
N GLU A 321 19.66 15.54 2.62
CA GLU A 321 19.78 14.09 2.47
C GLU A 321 21.26 13.68 2.42
N MET A 322 21.74 13.14 3.52
CA MET A 322 23.10 12.66 3.69
C MET A 322 23.15 11.19 3.34
N PHE A 323 23.43 10.88 2.07
CA PHE A 323 23.58 9.50 1.60
C PHE A 323 24.70 9.36 0.58
N ALA A 324 25.17 8.15 0.39
CA ALA A 324 26.29 7.79 -0.49
C ALA A 324 27.54 8.61 -0.12
N ASP A 325 28.12 9.35 -1.05
CA ASP A 325 29.33 10.15 -0.83
C ASP A 325 29.15 11.37 0.08
N LYS A 326 27.90 11.82 0.31
CA LYS A 326 27.59 12.86 1.30
C LYS A 326 27.44 12.32 2.73
N PHE A 327 27.34 11.00 2.92
CA PHE A 327 27.23 10.39 4.23
C PHE A 327 28.58 10.40 4.92
N THR A 328 28.90 11.49 5.61
CA THR A 328 30.13 11.70 6.38
C THR A 328 29.79 12.34 7.72
N ILE A 329 30.57 12.05 8.75
CA ILE A 329 30.35 12.59 10.09
C ILE A 329 30.36 14.13 10.07
N ASP A 330 31.33 14.73 9.39
CA ASP A 330 31.42 16.20 9.25
C ASP A 330 30.22 16.77 8.48
N GLY A 331 29.80 16.11 7.39
CA GLY A 331 28.63 16.52 6.62
C GLY A 331 27.36 16.49 7.45
N ILE A 332 27.10 15.38 8.15
CA ILE A 332 25.91 15.21 9.02
C ILE A 332 25.94 16.23 10.15
N SER A 333 27.10 16.43 10.82
CA SER A 333 27.25 17.39 11.90
C SER A 333 26.99 18.82 11.44
N ASN A 334 27.52 19.20 10.27
CA ASN A 334 27.31 20.55 9.71
C ASN A 334 25.83 20.80 9.35
N GLU A 335 25.15 19.83 8.76
CA GLU A 335 23.72 19.97 8.44
C GLU A 335 22.86 19.99 9.71
N LEU A 336 23.20 19.14 10.73
CA LEU A 336 22.53 19.19 12.03
C LEU A 336 22.69 20.56 12.69
N TYR A 337 23.90 21.14 12.69
CA TYR A 337 24.16 22.47 13.26
C TYR A 337 23.27 23.54 12.62
N LYS A 338 23.09 23.51 11.29
CA LYS A 338 22.28 24.50 10.56
C LYS A 338 20.79 24.49 10.93
N ILE A 339 20.28 23.39 11.49
CA ILE A 339 18.87 23.23 11.87
C ILE A 339 18.65 23.35 13.39
N MET A 340 19.67 23.70 14.15
CA MET A 340 19.54 23.96 15.60
C MET A 340 18.80 25.29 15.88
N PRO A 341 18.30 25.50 17.09
CA PRO A 341 17.64 26.74 17.47
C PRO A 341 18.45 28.00 17.14
N GLY A 342 17.79 29.01 16.59
CA GLY A 342 18.40 30.26 16.18
C GLY A 342 19.05 30.27 14.79
N GLN A 343 19.04 29.16 14.08
CA GLN A 343 19.61 29.07 12.73
C GLN A 343 18.54 29.36 11.65
N PRO A 344 18.85 30.16 10.61
CA PRO A 344 17.89 30.50 9.55
C PRO A 344 17.38 29.30 8.76
N ALA A 345 18.19 28.25 8.60
CA ALA A 345 17.77 27.05 7.88
C ALA A 345 16.68 26.27 8.63
N ARG A 346 16.66 26.33 9.97
CA ARG A 346 15.59 25.78 10.79
C ARG A 346 14.24 26.41 10.46
N GLU A 347 14.19 27.73 10.51
CA GLU A 347 12.92 28.47 10.26
C GLU A 347 12.38 28.20 8.84
N ARG A 348 13.27 28.16 7.85
CA ARG A 348 12.89 27.79 6.48
C ARG A 348 12.33 26.37 6.43
N MET A 349 13.00 25.38 7.03
CA MET A 349 12.55 24.00 7.04
C MET A 349 11.17 23.84 7.68
N LEU A 350 10.94 24.51 8.81
CA LEU A 350 9.65 24.50 9.50
C LEU A 350 8.53 25.13 8.66
N ALA A 351 8.82 26.22 7.94
CA ALA A 351 7.87 26.83 7.01
C ALA A 351 7.54 25.89 5.84
N GLU A 352 8.55 25.23 5.28
CA GLU A 352 8.38 24.26 4.18
C GLU A 352 7.64 22.99 4.62
N TYR A 353 7.71 22.57 5.87
CA TYR A 353 6.86 21.51 6.41
C TYR A 353 5.37 21.84 6.32
N GLN A 354 4.98 23.11 6.42
CA GLN A 354 3.58 23.50 6.24
C GLN A 354 3.11 23.30 4.78
N GLU A 355 4.02 23.40 3.80
CA GLU A 355 3.72 23.08 2.41
C GLU A 355 3.53 21.55 2.25
N VAL A 356 4.42 20.74 2.84
CA VAL A 356 4.28 19.28 2.85
C VAL A 356 2.92 18.86 3.44
N LEU A 357 2.51 19.48 4.55
CA LEU A 357 1.20 19.21 5.18
C LEU A 357 0.03 19.57 4.25
N ARG A 358 0.12 20.69 3.53
CA ARG A 358 -0.91 21.09 2.55
C ARG A 358 -1.01 20.12 1.38
N GLU A 359 0.13 19.64 0.87
CA GLU A 359 0.16 18.65 -0.21
C GLU A 359 -0.44 17.30 0.22
N LEU A 360 -0.21 16.87 1.45
CA LEU A 360 -0.83 15.66 2.01
C LEU A 360 -2.35 15.80 2.17
N GLY A 361 -2.84 17.03 2.39
CA GLY A 361 -4.25 17.31 2.60
C GLY A 361 -4.79 16.77 3.92
N SER A 362 -6.11 16.88 4.10
CA SER A 362 -6.81 16.52 5.33
C SER A 362 -7.71 15.28 5.20
N LYS A 363 -7.62 14.53 4.10
CA LYS A 363 -8.43 13.33 3.89
C LYS A 363 -8.07 12.25 4.89
N VAL A 364 -9.09 11.61 5.46
CA VAL A 364 -8.95 10.44 6.33
C VAL A 364 -8.83 9.21 5.44
N ALA A 365 -7.60 8.76 5.19
CA ALA A 365 -7.27 7.77 4.18
C ALA A 365 -8.14 6.50 4.17
N PRO A 366 -8.37 5.78 5.28
CA PRO A 366 -9.21 4.59 5.27
C PRO A 366 -10.69 4.89 4.99
N ASP A 367 -11.22 6.03 5.46
CA ASP A 367 -12.61 6.41 5.23
C ASP A 367 -12.85 6.82 3.78
N GLU A 368 -11.98 7.64 3.21
CA GLU A 368 -12.04 8.03 1.79
C GLU A 368 -11.91 6.82 0.88
N ALA A 369 -10.94 5.93 1.14
CA ALA A 369 -10.76 4.71 0.38
C ALA A 369 -12.01 3.81 0.46
N ALA A 370 -12.55 3.58 1.65
CA ALA A 370 -13.72 2.75 1.86
C ALA A 370 -14.96 3.30 1.14
N SER A 371 -15.21 4.60 1.24
CA SER A 371 -16.31 5.28 0.55
C SER A 371 -16.23 5.05 -0.97
N ILE A 372 -15.08 5.35 -1.57
CA ILE A 372 -14.87 5.18 -3.02
C ILE A 372 -14.99 3.70 -3.42
N MET A 373 -14.38 2.77 -2.66
CA MET A 373 -14.44 1.33 -2.95
C MET A 373 -15.87 0.80 -2.95
N VAL A 374 -16.67 1.16 -1.95
CA VAL A 374 -18.07 0.72 -1.86
C VAL A 374 -18.90 1.26 -3.01
N ASP A 375 -18.72 2.53 -3.38
CA ASP A 375 -19.43 3.14 -4.50
C ASP A 375 -19.07 2.51 -5.85
N LEU A 376 -17.78 2.23 -6.07
CA LEU A 376 -17.31 1.54 -7.27
C LEU A 376 -17.89 0.11 -7.35
N LEU A 377 -17.93 -0.61 -6.23
CA LEU A 377 -18.52 -1.96 -6.18
C LEU A 377 -20.02 -1.96 -6.44
N ARG A 378 -20.75 -1.00 -5.90
CA ARG A 378 -22.19 -0.84 -6.17
C ARG A 378 -22.45 -0.58 -7.65
N LYS A 379 -21.66 0.31 -8.27
CA LYS A 379 -21.74 0.59 -9.73
C LYS A 379 -21.40 -0.66 -10.55
N HIS A 380 -20.33 -1.36 -10.22
CA HIS A 380 -19.93 -2.59 -10.91
C HIS A 380 -21.00 -3.67 -10.81
N ARG A 381 -21.59 -3.88 -9.64
CA ARG A 381 -22.68 -4.84 -9.42
C ARG A 381 -23.94 -4.47 -10.22
N ALA A 382 -24.32 -3.20 -10.25
CA ALA A 382 -25.44 -2.72 -11.04
C ALA A 382 -25.23 -2.98 -12.55
N GLU A 383 -24.03 -2.74 -13.05
CA GLU A 383 -23.65 -3.00 -14.44
C GLU A 383 -23.70 -4.50 -14.77
N LEU A 384 -23.21 -5.37 -13.91
CA LEU A 384 -23.31 -6.83 -14.11
C LEU A 384 -24.77 -7.30 -14.18
N ILE A 385 -25.63 -6.76 -13.32
CA ILE A 385 -27.06 -7.09 -13.33
C ILE A 385 -27.71 -6.62 -14.66
N ARG A 386 -27.38 -5.40 -15.12
CA ARG A 386 -27.85 -4.87 -16.40
C ARG A 386 -27.44 -5.76 -17.56
N LEU A 387 -26.16 -6.11 -17.66
CA LEU A 387 -25.63 -6.98 -18.71
C LEU A 387 -26.22 -8.40 -18.67
N ALA A 388 -26.46 -8.94 -17.49
CA ALA A 388 -27.11 -10.24 -17.34
C ALA A 388 -28.56 -10.21 -17.85
N LYS A 389 -29.31 -9.14 -17.56
CA LYS A 389 -30.68 -8.94 -18.07
C LYS A 389 -30.70 -8.80 -19.58
N GLU A 390 -29.83 -7.98 -20.16
CA GLU A 390 -29.73 -7.81 -21.63
C GLU A 390 -29.39 -9.14 -22.34
N ARG A 391 -28.48 -9.95 -21.76
CA ARG A 391 -28.16 -11.29 -22.28
C ARG A 391 -29.36 -12.23 -22.21
N ALA A 392 -30.08 -12.24 -21.10
CA ALA A 392 -31.28 -13.08 -20.95
C ALA A 392 -32.36 -12.70 -21.98
N GLU A 393 -32.61 -11.41 -22.20
CA GLU A 393 -33.53 -10.92 -23.21
C GLU A 393 -33.11 -11.29 -24.64
N ALA A 394 -31.80 -11.18 -24.94
CA ALA A 394 -31.26 -11.57 -26.25
C ALA A 394 -31.42 -13.09 -26.51
N VAL A 395 -31.14 -13.92 -25.49
CA VAL A 395 -31.36 -15.38 -25.58
C VAL A 395 -32.84 -15.72 -25.77
N ALA A 396 -33.74 -15.06 -25.03
CA ALA A 396 -35.18 -15.27 -25.18
C ALA A 396 -35.67 -14.88 -26.58
N LYS A 397 -35.23 -13.75 -27.14
CA LYS A 397 -35.55 -13.34 -28.52
C LYS A 397 -35.03 -14.34 -29.57
N ALA A 398 -33.79 -14.83 -29.38
CA ALA A 398 -33.21 -15.84 -30.28
C ALA A 398 -34.00 -17.16 -30.23
N ALA A 399 -34.40 -17.62 -29.05
CA ALA A 399 -35.20 -18.81 -28.85
C ALA A 399 -36.62 -18.67 -29.48
N ALA A 400 -37.29 -17.52 -29.30
CA ALA A 400 -38.59 -17.23 -29.92
C ALA A 400 -38.49 -17.24 -31.45
N LYS A 401 -37.47 -16.61 -32.03
CA LYS A 401 -37.23 -16.63 -33.48
C LYS A 401 -36.95 -18.05 -34.01
N ALA A 402 -36.21 -18.86 -33.29
CA ALA A 402 -35.94 -20.25 -33.67
C ALA A 402 -37.21 -21.12 -33.61
N ALA A 403 -38.07 -20.92 -32.60
CA ALA A 403 -39.36 -21.61 -32.49
C ALA A 403 -40.32 -21.23 -33.63
N GLU A 404 -40.39 -19.96 -33.98
CA GLU A 404 -41.21 -19.49 -35.10
C GLU A 404 -40.73 -20.09 -36.45
N LEU A 405 -39.42 -20.12 -36.69
CA LEU A 405 -38.83 -20.72 -37.88
C LEU A 405 -39.13 -22.24 -37.96
N ALA A 406 -39.06 -22.92 -36.83
CA ALA A 406 -39.40 -24.35 -36.73
C ALA A 406 -40.90 -24.60 -37.02
N ARG A 407 -41.79 -23.72 -36.52
CA ARG A 407 -43.24 -23.78 -36.81
C ARG A 407 -43.53 -23.62 -38.30
N VAL A 408 -42.95 -22.57 -38.93
CA VAL A 408 -43.09 -22.32 -40.36
C VAL A 408 -42.59 -23.50 -41.20
N LYS A 409 -41.45 -24.08 -40.87
CA LYS A 409 -40.94 -25.29 -41.55
C LYS A 409 -41.90 -26.47 -41.40
N ALA A 410 -42.41 -26.74 -40.21
CA ALA A 410 -43.36 -27.81 -39.96
C ALA A 410 -44.67 -27.63 -40.75
N GLU A 411 -45.18 -26.39 -40.81
CA GLU A 411 -46.35 -26.06 -41.63
C GLU A 411 -46.12 -26.29 -43.14
N GLN A 412 -44.92 -25.91 -43.65
CA GLN A 412 -44.54 -26.16 -45.03
C GLN A 412 -44.41 -27.67 -45.36
N GLU A 413 -43.78 -28.42 -44.48
CA GLU A 413 -43.64 -29.89 -44.59
C GLU A 413 -45.02 -30.58 -44.58
N ALA A 414 -45.91 -30.14 -43.68
CA ALA A 414 -47.30 -30.63 -43.64
C ALA A 414 -48.08 -30.30 -44.89
N ALA A 415 -47.93 -29.10 -45.46
CA ALA A 415 -48.56 -28.71 -46.72
C ALA A 415 -48.11 -29.57 -47.92
N ILE A 416 -46.78 -29.79 -48.02
CA ILE A 416 -46.17 -30.67 -49.02
C ILE A 416 -46.68 -32.11 -48.90
N ALA A 417 -46.81 -32.62 -47.68
CA ALA A 417 -47.33 -33.97 -47.41
C ALA A 417 -48.78 -34.09 -47.81
N ARG A 418 -49.64 -33.06 -47.58
CA ARG A 418 -51.05 -33.03 -48.04
C ARG A 418 -51.14 -33.06 -49.53
N GLN A 419 -50.35 -32.23 -50.24
CA GLN A 419 -50.36 -32.22 -51.72
C GLN A 419 -49.97 -33.58 -52.30
N LYS A 420 -48.93 -34.25 -51.74
CA LYS A 420 -48.55 -35.57 -52.20
C LYS A 420 -49.59 -36.63 -51.91
N ALA A 421 -50.36 -36.53 -50.82
CA ALA A 421 -51.47 -37.43 -50.52
C ALA A 421 -52.63 -37.26 -51.49
N GLU A 422 -53.04 -36.01 -51.81
CA GLU A 422 -54.05 -35.67 -52.76
C GLU A 422 -53.68 -36.12 -54.18
N GLU A 423 -52.38 -36.00 -54.57
CA GLU A 423 -51.92 -36.48 -55.89
C GLU A 423 -51.92 -38.02 -55.97
N ALA A 424 -51.52 -38.71 -54.90
CA ALA A 424 -51.62 -40.14 -54.82
C ALA A 424 -53.08 -40.67 -54.89
N GLU A 425 -54.01 -40.01 -54.22
CA GLU A 425 -55.44 -40.30 -54.33
C GLU A 425 -56.00 -40.13 -55.76
N ARG A 426 -55.65 -39.04 -56.49
CA ARG A 426 -56.01 -38.82 -57.87
C ARG A 426 -55.46 -39.88 -58.79
N VAL A 427 -54.16 -40.28 -58.63
CA VAL A 427 -53.59 -41.38 -59.47
C VAL A 427 -54.32 -42.70 -59.19
N SER A 428 -54.62 -43.06 -57.95
CA SER A 428 -55.34 -44.28 -57.59
C SER A 428 -56.77 -44.26 -58.13
N GLN A 429 -57.46 -43.13 -58.17
CA GLN A 429 -58.83 -43.01 -58.80
C GLN A 429 -58.77 -43.08 -60.29
N GLN A 430 -57.72 -42.68 -60.98
CA GLN A 430 -57.53 -42.83 -62.42
C GLN A 430 -57.27 -44.32 -62.81
N GLU A 431 -56.47 -45.07 -62.02
CA GLU A 431 -56.22 -46.47 -62.23
C GLU A 431 -57.49 -47.37 -62.06
N ILE A 432 -58.44 -46.93 -61.23
CA ILE A 432 -59.72 -47.65 -61.03
C ILE A 432 -60.71 -47.40 -62.13
N ASN A 433 -60.54 -46.33 -62.91
CA ASN A 433 -61.48 -45.92 -63.97
C ASN A 433 -61.01 -46.19 -65.41
N GLU A 434 -59.86 -46.88 -65.60
CA GLU A 434 -59.55 -47.43 -66.93
C GLU A 434 -60.13 -48.82 -67.14
N PRO A 435 -60.92 -49.04 -68.26
CA PRO A 435 -61.68 -50.25 -68.50
C PRO A 435 -60.82 -51.48 -68.88
#